data_662ae16e3440be8aeb7f5c92e28953fb
#
_entry.id   662ae16e3440be8aeb7f5c92e28953fb
#
_cell.length_a   1.000
_cell.length_b   1.000
_cell.length_c   1.000
_cell.angle_alpha   90.00
_cell.angle_beta   90.00
_cell.angle_gamma   90.00
#
_symmetry.space_group_name_H-M   'P 1'
#
loop_
_entity.id
_entity.type
_entity.pdbx_description
1 polymer ?
#
loop_
_entity_poly.entity_id
_entity_poly.type
_entity_poly.pdbx_seq_one_letter_code
_entity_poly.pdbx_strand_id
1 'polypeptide(L)'
;MIGVISYIFEKLDEVTPLMLQKLLYYIQGLSFVLNGREMFEENCEAWVHGPVYKDVYNIFKQFGFNVIDDPKFIMFEGYKKYLDDEDKYIIDLVVNTFGQYGGKTLEKTTHKENPWLIARNGYGDDIPSNELITKDSIKNYFIKICNEYDISKEEDIHKYILKLSDIV
;
A
#
# COMPACT_ATOMS: atom_id res chain seq x y z
N MET A 1 2.64 -11.62 4.14
CA MET A 1 1.52 -11.03 3.36
C MET A 1 0.14 -11.37 3.91
N ILE A 2 -0.31 -12.64 3.96
CA ILE A 2 -1.70 -13.00 4.34
C ILE A 2 -2.12 -12.47 5.72
N GLY A 3 -1.24 -12.55 6.72
CA GLY A 3 -1.52 -12.00 8.06
C GLY A 3 -1.76 -10.48 8.06
N VAL A 4 -1.00 -9.76 7.24
CA VAL A 4 -1.16 -8.30 7.05
C VAL A 4 -2.53 -8.00 6.44
N ILE A 5 -2.93 -8.73 5.39
CA ILE A 5 -4.22 -8.57 4.74
C ILE A 5 -5.37 -8.84 5.72
N SER A 6 -5.28 -9.94 6.48
CA SER A 6 -6.29 -10.27 7.50
C SER A 6 -6.44 -9.17 8.55
N TYR A 7 -5.32 -8.57 8.96
CA TYR A 7 -5.34 -7.51 9.96
C TYR A 7 -5.91 -6.21 9.40
N ILE A 8 -5.65 -5.88 8.11
CA ILE A 8 -6.30 -4.75 7.44
C ILE A 8 -7.82 -4.92 7.43
N PHE A 9 -8.33 -6.11 7.06
CA PHE A 9 -9.78 -6.39 7.04
C PHE A 9 -10.44 -6.36 8.43
N GLU A 10 -9.69 -6.58 9.50
CA GLU A 10 -10.19 -6.39 10.86
C GLU A 10 -10.37 -4.92 11.22
N LYS A 11 -9.56 -4.05 10.64
CA LYS A 11 -9.52 -2.62 10.98
C LYS A 11 -10.40 -1.74 10.07
N LEU A 12 -10.70 -2.20 8.86
CA LEU A 12 -11.46 -1.45 7.86
C LEU A 12 -12.63 -2.28 7.34
N ASP A 13 -13.83 -1.70 7.40
CA ASP A 13 -15.07 -2.34 6.93
C ASP A 13 -15.18 -2.34 5.39
N GLU A 14 -14.65 -1.31 4.73
CA GLU A 14 -14.77 -1.12 3.29
C GLU A 14 -13.40 -1.06 2.60
N VAL A 15 -12.93 -2.22 2.11
CA VAL A 15 -11.65 -2.32 1.40
C VAL A 15 -11.90 -2.81 -0.03
N THR A 16 -11.51 -2.01 -1.03
CA THR A 16 -11.51 -2.44 -2.44
C THR A 16 -10.16 -3.07 -2.80
N PRO A 17 -10.08 -3.92 -3.86
CA PRO A 17 -8.80 -4.46 -4.32
C PRO A 17 -7.75 -3.39 -4.62
N LEU A 18 -8.17 -2.26 -5.22
CA LEU A 18 -7.27 -1.15 -5.50
C LEU A 18 -6.72 -0.51 -4.22
N MET A 19 -7.58 -0.24 -3.24
CA MET A 19 -7.18 0.32 -1.94
C MET A 19 -6.23 -0.63 -1.21
N LEU A 20 -6.53 -1.92 -1.17
CA LEU A 20 -5.69 -2.94 -0.54
C LEU A 20 -4.25 -2.91 -1.08
N GLN A 21 -4.08 -2.85 -2.40
CA GLN A 21 -2.76 -2.77 -3.04
C GLN A 21 -1.96 -1.56 -2.56
N LYS A 22 -2.61 -0.39 -2.42
CA LYS A 22 -1.94 0.83 -1.98
C LYS A 22 -1.59 0.79 -0.49
N LEU A 23 -2.48 0.27 0.34
CA LEU A 23 -2.18 0.08 1.77
C LEU A 23 -0.99 -0.87 1.97
N LEU A 24 -0.93 -1.99 1.24
CA LEU A 24 0.21 -2.90 1.29
C LEU A 24 1.53 -2.23 0.87
N TYR A 25 1.50 -1.40 -0.15
CA TYR A 25 2.67 -0.65 -0.59
C TYR A 25 3.16 0.33 0.49
N TYR A 26 2.26 1.09 1.13
CA TYR A 26 2.60 1.98 2.24
C TYR A 26 3.09 1.22 3.47
N ILE A 27 2.47 0.09 3.83
CA ILE A 27 2.91 -0.78 4.93
C ILE A 27 4.34 -1.27 4.69
N GLN A 28 4.64 -1.77 3.49
CA GLN A 28 5.99 -2.22 3.14
C GLN A 28 7.01 -1.08 3.25
N GLY A 29 6.67 0.10 2.72
CA GLY A 29 7.54 1.28 2.76
C GLY A 29 7.85 1.74 4.18
N LEU A 30 6.84 1.84 5.04
CA LEU A 30 7.01 2.24 6.43
C LEU A 30 7.71 1.19 7.27
N SER A 31 7.53 -0.11 6.98
CA SER A 31 8.25 -1.18 7.65
C SER A 31 9.77 -1.08 7.44
N PHE A 32 10.21 -0.74 6.23
CA PHE A 32 11.63 -0.48 5.97
C PHE A 32 12.21 0.66 6.82
N VAL A 33 11.41 1.69 7.11
CA VAL A 33 11.88 2.85 7.86
C VAL A 33 11.80 2.64 9.35
N LEU A 34 10.68 2.11 9.85
CA LEU A 34 10.39 2.04 11.29
C LEU A 34 10.96 0.76 11.94
N ASN A 35 10.88 -0.38 11.22
CA ASN A 35 11.37 -1.67 11.72
C ASN A 35 12.72 -2.07 11.11
N GLY A 36 13.23 -1.32 10.11
CA GLY A 36 14.49 -1.64 9.42
C GLY A 36 14.43 -2.91 8.57
N ARG A 37 13.26 -3.55 8.42
CA ARG A 37 13.05 -4.80 7.69
C ARG A 37 11.82 -4.74 6.79
N GLU A 38 11.74 -5.66 5.85
CA GLU A 38 10.53 -5.84 5.05
C GLU A 38 9.39 -6.44 5.90
N MET A 39 8.17 -6.03 5.65
CA MET A 39 6.97 -6.61 6.24
C MET A 39 6.65 -7.98 5.61
N PHE A 40 6.95 -8.13 4.32
CA PHE A 40 6.73 -9.35 3.55
C PHE A 40 7.69 -9.43 2.35
N GLU A 41 7.94 -10.65 1.86
CA GLU A 41 8.97 -10.92 0.84
C GLU A 41 8.50 -10.64 -0.60
N GLU A 42 7.18 -10.59 -0.85
CA GLU A 42 6.59 -10.49 -2.17
C GLU A 42 7.06 -9.23 -2.92
N ASN A 43 7.24 -9.38 -4.23
CA ASN A 43 7.68 -8.29 -5.10
C ASN A 43 6.50 -7.41 -5.53
N CYS A 44 6.77 -6.11 -5.64
CA CYS A 44 5.84 -5.12 -6.13
C CYS A 44 6.10 -4.81 -7.61
N GLU A 45 5.05 -4.77 -8.44
CA GLU A 45 5.11 -4.43 -9.86
C GLU A 45 4.49 -3.05 -10.12
N ALA A 46 5.02 -2.34 -11.12
CA ALA A 46 4.56 -0.99 -11.51
C ALA A 46 3.48 -1.07 -12.60
N TRP A 47 2.25 -1.41 -12.22
CA TRP A 47 1.12 -1.52 -13.14
C TRP A 47 0.52 -0.14 -13.49
N VAL A 48 -0.40 -0.13 -14.48
CA VAL A 48 -1.13 1.10 -14.90
C VAL A 48 -1.84 1.77 -13.71
N HIS A 49 -2.42 0.99 -12.81
CA HIS A 49 -3.12 1.52 -11.63
C HIS A 49 -2.22 1.66 -10.39
N GLY A 50 -0.91 1.85 -10.58
CA GLY A 50 0.05 2.06 -9.49
C GLY A 50 0.75 0.77 -9.04
N PRO A 51 1.42 0.79 -7.86
CA PRO A 51 2.08 -0.36 -7.26
C PRO A 51 1.12 -1.53 -7.01
N VAL A 52 1.50 -2.75 -7.41
CA VAL A 52 0.68 -3.97 -7.29
C VAL A 52 1.50 -5.17 -6.84
N TYR A 53 1.00 -5.89 -5.86
CA TYR A 53 1.44 -7.23 -5.48
C TYR A 53 0.59 -8.25 -6.25
N LYS A 54 1.16 -8.85 -7.27
CA LYS A 54 0.45 -9.68 -8.27
C LYS A 54 -0.30 -10.85 -7.64
N ASP A 55 0.27 -11.51 -6.63
CA ASP A 55 -0.37 -12.64 -5.98
C ASP A 55 -1.64 -12.20 -5.23
N VAL A 56 -1.59 -11.05 -4.56
CA VAL A 56 -2.76 -10.43 -3.92
C VAL A 56 -3.81 -10.03 -4.95
N TYR A 57 -3.38 -9.42 -6.09
CA TYR A 57 -4.29 -9.12 -7.19
C TYR A 57 -5.02 -10.36 -7.68
N ASN A 58 -4.33 -11.48 -7.87
CA ASN A 58 -4.93 -12.72 -8.35
C ASN A 58 -6.00 -13.28 -7.40
N ILE A 59 -5.85 -13.07 -6.09
CA ILE A 59 -6.84 -13.48 -5.09
C ILE A 59 -8.11 -12.62 -5.19
N PHE A 60 -7.95 -11.29 -5.33
CA PHE A 60 -9.06 -10.34 -5.17
C PHE A 60 -9.60 -9.74 -6.48
N LYS A 61 -9.01 -10.02 -7.64
CA LYS A 61 -9.42 -9.45 -8.94
C LYS A 61 -10.89 -9.67 -9.31
N GLN A 62 -11.52 -10.72 -8.78
CA GLN A 62 -12.94 -11.02 -9.02
C GLN A 62 -13.88 -9.92 -8.48
N PHE A 63 -13.45 -9.15 -7.49
CA PHE A 63 -14.24 -8.04 -6.92
C PHE A 63 -14.16 -6.76 -7.78
N GLY A 64 -13.23 -6.68 -8.74
CA GLY A 64 -13.06 -5.51 -9.60
C GLY A 64 -12.81 -4.23 -8.79
N PHE A 65 -13.75 -3.29 -8.83
CA PHE A 65 -13.71 -2.04 -8.07
C PHE A 65 -14.65 -2.03 -6.85
N ASN A 66 -15.35 -3.13 -6.59
CA ASN A 66 -16.26 -3.25 -5.45
C ASN A 66 -15.49 -3.56 -4.16
N VAL A 67 -16.17 -3.37 -3.04
CA VAL A 67 -15.69 -3.78 -1.72
C VAL A 67 -15.52 -5.29 -1.69
N ILE A 68 -14.47 -5.75 -1.02
CA ILE A 68 -14.21 -7.16 -0.78
C ILE A 68 -15.07 -7.60 0.40
N ASP A 69 -16.20 -8.25 0.12
CA ASP A 69 -17.22 -8.63 1.10
C ASP A 69 -17.37 -10.15 1.27
N ASP A 70 -16.45 -10.96 0.71
CA ASP A 70 -16.54 -12.41 0.74
C ASP A 70 -16.10 -12.98 2.11
N PRO A 71 -17.02 -13.69 2.83
CA PRO A 71 -16.69 -14.35 4.11
C PRO A 71 -15.55 -15.37 4.04
N LYS A 72 -15.14 -15.84 2.86
CA LYS A 72 -13.99 -16.73 2.70
C LYS A 72 -12.69 -16.13 3.23
N PHE A 73 -12.61 -14.82 3.30
CA PHE A 73 -11.41 -14.13 3.82
C PHE A 73 -11.33 -14.09 5.35
N ILE A 74 -12.43 -14.40 6.06
CA ILE A 74 -12.41 -14.71 7.50
C ILE A 74 -11.50 -15.92 7.79
N MET A 75 -11.27 -16.79 6.81
CA MET A 75 -10.34 -17.92 6.93
C MET A 75 -8.89 -17.53 7.18
N PHE A 76 -8.52 -16.28 6.91
CA PHE A 76 -7.17 -15.77 7.17
C PHE A 76 -6.94 -15.35 8.62
N GLU A 77 -7.93 -15.35 9.50
CA GLU A 77 -7.77 -14.95 10.91
C GLU A 77 -6.61 -15.63 11.64
N GLY A 78 -6.39 -16.92 11.37
CA GLY A 78 -5.32 -17.69 11.99
C GLY A 78 -3.90 -17.16 11.67
N TYR A 79 -3.73 -16.40 10.60
CA TYR A 79 -2.42 -15.88 10.20
C TYR A 79 -2.02 -14.58 10.92
N LYS A 80 -2.94 -13.88 11.58
CA LYS A 80 -2.65 -12.67 12.38
C LYS A 80 -1.68 -12.94 13.53
N LYS A 81 -1.68 -14.17 14.07
CA LYS A 81 -0.77 -14.59 15.15
C LYS A 81 0.72 -14.54 14.79
N TYR A 82 1.03 -14.43 13.49
CA TYR A 82 2.42 -14.32 13.01
C TYR A 82 2.90 -12.86 12.94
N LEU A 83 2.03 -11.89 13.20
CA LEU A 83 2.38 -10.47 13.30
C LEU A 83 2.80 -10.18 14.75
N ASP A 84 3.99 -9.63 14.92
CA ASP A 84 4.42 -9.08 16.20
C ASP A 84 3.77 -7.69 16.47
N ASP A 85 4.05 -7.11 17.63
CA ASP A 85 3.44 -5.84 18.01
C ASP A 85 3.98 -4.66 17.18
N GLU A 86 5.22 -4.75 16.68
CA GLU A 86 5.81 -3.75 15.79
C GLU A 86 5.15 -3.79 14.42
N ASP A 87 4.89 -5.00 13.87
CA ASP A 87 4.16 -5.17 12.63
C ASP A 87 2.75 -4.59 12.72
N LYS A 88 2.02 -4.91 13.79
CA LYS A 88 0.67 -4.39 14.03
C LYS A 88 0.65 -2.87 14.15
N TYR A 89 1.63 -2.30 14.87
CA TYR A 89 1.76 -0.85 14.99
C TYR A 89 1.89 -0.17 13.62
N ILE A 90 2.71 -0.70 12.71
CA ILE A 90 2.86 -0.14 11.36
C ILE A 90 1.56 -0.26 10.57
N ILE A 91 0.89 -1.41 10.64
CA ILE A 91 -0.38 -1.61 9.94
C ILE A 91 -1.43 -0.65 10.47
N ASP A 92 -1.58 -0.53 11.80
CA ASP A 92 -2.49 0.42 12.44
C ASP A 92 -2.18 1.87 12.02
N LEU A 93 -0.91 2.25 11.98
CA LEU A 93 -0.49 3.57 11.52
C LEU A 93 -0.95 3.85 10.08
N VAL A 94 -0.68 2.92 9.15
CA VAL A 94 -1.10 3.07 7.75
C VAL A 94 -2.61 3.09 7.60
N VAL A 95 -3.32 2.19 8.28
CA VAL A 95 -4.78 2.12 8.24
C VAL A 95 -5.42 3.41 8.76
N ASN A 96 -4.93 3.94 9.89
CA ASN A 96 -5.46 5.16 10.50
C ASN A 96 -5.17 6.41 9.67
N THR A 97 -4.02 6.46 8.97
CA THR A 97 -3.60 7.65 8.21
C THR A 97 -3.99 7.60 6.74
N PHE A 98 -3.75 6.48 6.05
CA PHE A 98 -4.06 6.31 4.62
C PHE A 98 -5.42 5.64 4.37
N GLY A 99 -5.94 4.86 5.31
CA GLY A 99 -7.19 4.12 5.16
C GLY A 99 -8.44 5.01 5.02
N GLN A 100 -8.36 6.27 5.42
CA GLN A 100 -9.44 7.24 5.20
C GLN A 100 -9.56 7.70 3.74
N TYR A 101 -8.55 7.44 2.91
CA TYR A 101 -8.55 7.81 1.50
C TYR A 101 -8.98 6.62 0.64
N GLY A 102 -9.91 6.85 -0.28
CA GLY A 102 -10.33 5.82 -1.24
C GLY A 102 -9.20 5.41 -2.20
N GLY A 103 -9.32 4.20 -2.76
CA GLY A 103 -8.31 3.63 -3.66
C GLY A 103 -7.91 4.53 -4.82
N LYS A 104 -8.84 5.33 -5.38
CA LYS A 104 -8.54 6.28 -6.47
C LYS A 104 -7.66 7.46 -6.04
N THR A 105 -7.84 7.97 -4.83
CA THR A 105 -6.96 9.01 -4.28
C THR A 105 -5.56 8.47 -4.08
N LEU A 106 -5.44 7.30 -3.46
CA LEU A 106 -4.14 6.64 -3.25
C LEU A 106 -3.47 6.24 -4.58
N GLU A 107 -4.23 5.84 -5.60
CA GLU A 107 -3.72 5.62 -6.96
C GLU A 107 -3.07 6.88 -7.52
N LYS A 108 -3.78 8.02 -7.50
CA LYS A 108 -3.24 9.31 -7.96
C LYS A 108 -1.96 9.71 -7.21
N THR A 109 -1.95 9.49 -5.90
CA THR A 109 -0.76 9.76 -5.07
C THR A 109 0.41 8.91 -5.51
N THR A 110 0.23 7.58 -5.59
CA THR A 110 1.31 6.66 -5.95
C THR A 110 1.85 6.88 -7.36
N HIS A 111 1.05 7.41 -8.30
CA HIS A 111 1.50 7.79 -9.65
C HIS A 111 2.47 8.97 -9.67
N LYS A 112 2.55 9.76 -8.60
CA LYS A 112 3.50 10.86 -8.44
C LYS A 112 4.73 10.46 -7.60
N GLU A 113 4.76 9.24 -7.10
CA GLU A 113 5.86 8.75 -6.26
C GLU A 113 6.98 8.13 -7.09
N ASN A 114 8.22 8.50 -6.75
CA ASN A 114 9.41 8.08 -7.49
C ASN A 114 9.55 6.57 -7.70
N PRO A 115 9.22 5.67 -6.75
CA PRO A 115 9.38 4.24 -6.97
C PRO A 115 8.58 3.73 -8.17
N TRP A 116 7.34 4.18 -8.32
CA TRP A 116 6.50 3.81 -9.45
C TRP A 116 6.95 4.50 -10.74
N LEU A 117 7.26 5.80 -10.69
CA LEU A 117 7.73 6.57 -11.85
C LEU A 117 9.03 6.01 -12.43
N ILE A 118 10.00 5.67 -11.59
CA ILE A 118 11.30 5.12 -12.00
C ILE A 118 11.11 3.74 -12.63
N ALA A 119 10.32 2.87 -12.04
CA ALA A 119 10.07 1.54 -12.56
C ALA A 119 9.36 1.58 -13.94
N ARG A 120 8.50 2.60 -14.17
CA ARG A 120 7.80 2.81 -15.44
C ARG A 120 8.54 3.72 -16.43
N ASN A 121 9.78 4.05 -16.19
CA ASN A 121 10.54 4.90 -17.11
C ASN A 121 10.55 4.32 -18.53
N GLY A 122 10.04 5.11 -19.50
CA GLY A 122 9.89 4.70 -20.88
C GLY A 122 8.53 4.08 -21.25
N TYR A 123 7.63 3.85 -20.27
CA TYR A 123 6.25 3.43 -20.54
C TYR A 123 5.31 4.64 -20.55
N GLY A 124 4.37 4.67 -21.49
CA GLY A 124 3.23 5.61 -21.45
C GLY A 124 2.29 5.28 -20.28
N ASP A 125 1.50 6.27 -19.85
CA ASP A 125 0.65 6.15 -18.66
C ASP A 125 -0.33 4.96 -18.73
N ASP A 126 -0.91 4.71 -19.91
CA ASP A 126 -1.90 3.66 -20.15
C ASP A 126 -1.29 2.34 -20.65
N ILE A 127 0.04 2.26 -20.78
CA ILE A 127 0.69 1.06 -21.31
C ILE A 127 0.90 0.05 -20.17
N PRO A 128 0.39 -1.18 -20.27
CA PRO A 128 0.64 -2.21 -19.27
C PRO A 128 2.14 -2.46 -19.07
N SER A 129 2.54 -2.61 -17.83
CA SER A 129 3.91 -2.91 -17.42
C SER A 129 3.88 -3.93 -16.28
N ASN A 130 4.88 -4.76 -16.20
CA ASN A 130 5.16 -5.66 -15.09
C ASN A 130 6.58 -5.43 -14.55
N GLU A 131 7.13 -4.24 -14.79
CA GLU A 131 8.43 -3.84 -14.23
C GLU A 131 8.39 -3.85 -12.71
N LEU A 132 9.48 -4.34 -12.11
CA LEU A 132 9.57 -4.42 -10.66
C LEU A 132 9.87 -3.05 -10.05
N ILE A 133 9.09 -2.70 -9.03
CA ILE A 133 9.45 -1.63 -8.10
C ILE A 133 10.40 -2.24 -7.08
N THR A 134 11.69 -1.91 -7.16
CA THR A 134 12.68 -2.51 -6.27
C THR A 134 12.47 -2.13 -4.82
N LYS A 135 12.77 -3.05 -3.90
CA LYS A 135 12.67 -2.81 -2.45
C LYS A 135 13.56 -1.63 -2.01
N ASP A 136 14.73 -1.47 -2.62
CA ASP A 136 15.61 -0.33 -2.35
C ASP A 136 14.98 1.00 -2.80
N SER A 137 14.31 1.03 -3.96
CA SER A 137 13.59 2.22 -4.42
C SER A 137 12.48 2.61 -3.44
N ILE A 138 11.69 1.65 -2.97
CA ILE A 138 10.65 1.87 -1.96
C ILE A 138 11.29 2.39 -0.66
N LYS A 139 12.28 1.68 -0.13
CA LYS A 139 12.97 2.06 1.12
C LYS A 139 13.52 3.48 1.08
N ASN A 140 14.30 3.80 0.04
CA ASN A 140 14.92 5.13 -0.09
C ASN A 140 13.89 6.24 -0.21
N TYR A 141 12.79 6.00 -0.91
CA TYR A 141 11.69 6.95 -1.01
C TYR A 141 11.03 7.21 0.33
N PHE A 142 10.68 6.15 1.08
CA PHE A 142 10.01 6.30 2.37
C PHE A 142 10.90 6.87 3.47
N ILE A 143 12.23 6.63 3.44
CA ILE A 143 13.19 7.34 4.29
C ILE A 143 13.07 8.86 4.06
N LYS A 144 13.01 9.30 2.79
CA LYS A 144 12.86 10.72 2.46
C LYS A 144 11.51 11.27 2.96
N ILE A 145 10.42 10.54 2.73
CA ILE A 145 9.08 10.96 3.17
C ILE A 145 9.00 11.10 4.69
N CYS A 146 9.54 10.14 5.45
CA CYS A 146 9.54 10.19 6.91
C CYS A 146 10.45 11.31 7.49
N ASN A 147 11.40 11.81 6.72
CA ASN A 147 12.19 12.98 7.09
C ASN A 147 11.46 14.31 6.79
N GLU A 148 10.54 14.33 5.83
CA GLU A 148 9.79 15.52 5.42
C GLU A 148 8.46 15.65 6.17
N TYR A 149 7.81 14.53 6.50
CA TYR A 149 6.49 14.46 7.13
C TYR A 149 6.52 13.59 8.38
N ASP A 150 5.84 14.01 9.43
CA ASP A 150 5.58 13.16 10.60
C ASP A 150 4.41 12.23 10.28
N ILE A 151 4.73 11.00 9.86
CA ILE A 151 3.74 10.01 9.43
C ILE A 151 2.81 9.54 10.55
N SER A 152 3.11 9.86 11.82
CA SER A 152 2.20 9.62 12.94
C SER A 152 1.12 10.69 13.09
N LYS A 153 1.25 11.81 12.35
CA LYS A 153 0.31 12.92 12.36
C LYS A 153 -0.57 12.90 11.12
N GLU A 154 -1.87 12.79 11.33
CA GLU A 154 -2.87 12.82 10.26
C GLU A 154 -2.75 14.08 9.39
N GLU A 155 -2.47 15.25 9.99
CA GLU A 155 -2.30 16.52 9.28
C GLU A 155 -1.13 16.48 8.28
N ASP A 156 -0.01 15.85 8.62
CA ASP A 156 1.16 15.76 7.76
C ASP A 156 0.92 14.77 6.62
N ILE A 157 0.26 13.65 6.90
CA ILE A 157 -0.18 12.71 5.85
C ILE A 157 -1.21 13.38 4.93
N HIS A 158 -2.14 14.16 5.48
CA HIS A 158 -3.08 14.90 4.65
C HIS A 158 -2.37 15.89 3.70
N LYS A 159 -1.38 16.66 4.19
CA LYS A 159 -0.54 17.53 3.36
C LYS A 159 0.20 16.75 2.26
N TYR A 160 0.77 15.59 2.62
CA TYR A 160 1.43 14.71 1.67
C TYR A 160 0.49 14.24 0.56
N ILE A 161 -0.69 13.74 0.91
CA ILE A 161 -1.71 13.29 -0.04
C ILE A 161 -2.19 14.44 -0.92
N LEU A 162 -2.53 15.60 -0.36
CA LEU A 162 -2.97 16.79 -1.13
C LEU A 162 -1.91 17.24 -2.13
N LYS A 163 -0.64 17.27 -1.72
CA LYS A 163 0.48 17.67 -2.60
C LYS A 163 0.62 16.76 -3.83
N LEU A 164 0.33 15.46 -3.69
CA LEU A 164 0.53 14.49 -4.76
C LEU A 164 -0.75 14.13 -5.53
N SER A 165 -1.91 14.18 -4.90
CA SER A 165 -3.15 13.73 -5.53
C SER A 165 -3.85 14.78 -6.39
N ASP A 166 -3.36 16.04 -6.40
CA ASP A 166 -4.00 17.19 -7.06
C ASP A 166 -5.48 17.36 -6.65
N ILE A 167 -5.85 16.96 -5.44
CA ILE A 167 -7.16 17.25 -4.86
C ILE A 167 -7.11 18.68 -4.33
N VAL A 168 -7.71 19.61 -5.10
CA VAL A 168 -7.94 21.01 -4.70
C VAL A 168 -9.31 21.11 -4.08
#